data_33ab3205b650fdc3b34927d11dcb4722
#
_entry.id   33ab3205b650fdc3b34927d11dcb4722
#
_cell.length_a   1.000
_cell.length_b   1.000
_cell.length_c   1.000
_cell.angle_alpha   90.00
_cell.angle_beta   90.00
_cell.angle_gamma   90.00
#
_symmetry.space_group_name_H-M   'P 1'
#
loop_
_entity.id
_entity.type
_entity.pdbx_description
1 polymer ?
#
loop_
_entity_poly.entity_id
_entity_poly.type
_entity_poly.pdbx_seq_one_letter_code
_entity_poly.pdbx_strand_id
1 'polypeptide(L)'
;MQKSDKSQPNQSSTSNQSNPIGVFDSGSGGLTVLHALQATLPTHDFLYFGDHQHAPYGEKTGPEVYEMTRQAVQFLFDQGCNLVILACNTASAIALRKLQQEWLPSYAPGKRILGVLVPMVETITDRPWIKWEQHPQQYLQGTVGIFATKATVRSKTFLVEIKKRAPQLDVIQQACPDLVPALEAKKDTATTDSLVEGYVRQLVEKNNKVPNWIMLGCTHYPLLKDAFEKAAAKIIGNIMGQGVPILCQPSICADSLKDYLKRHPELTTETTRSQGKTTYFTSGNSAHVESATDIFCPGIKSSEASSSKWQQIE
;
A
#
# COMPACT_ATOMS: atom_id res chain seq x y z
N MET A 1 44.41 -23.72 51.59
CA MET A 1 43.98 -24.19 50.27
C MET A 1 42.51 -23.87 50.12
N GLN A 2 42.20 -22.69 49.59
CA GLN A 2 40.83 -22.26 49.27
C GLN A 2 40.62 -22.37 47.77
N LYS A 3 39.68 -23.17 47.32
CA LYS A 3 39.27 -23.26 45.92
C LYS A 3 38.31 -22.12 45.62
N SER A 4 38.71 -21.25 44.70
CA SER A 4 37.89 -20.20 44.14
C SER A 4 36.88 -20.81 43.17
N ASP A 5 35.62 -20.70 43.53
CA ASP A 5 34.48 -21.02 42.67
C ASP A 5 34.30 -19.92 41.61
N LYS A 6 34.52 -20.26 40.36
CA LYS A 6 34.26 -19.37 39.24
C LYS A 6 32.82 -19.62 38.74
N SER A 7 31.86 -18.88 39.27
CA SER A 7 30.55 -18.77 38.70
C SER A 7 30.62 -18.17 37.28
N GLN A 8 30.25 -18.99 36.29
CA GLN A 8 30.05 -18.52 34.91
C GLN A 8 28.84 -17.57 34.87
N PRO A 9 28.91 -16.49 34.08
CA PRO A 9 27.75 -15.64 33.90
C PRO A 9 26.70 -16.38 33.08
N ASN A 10 25.50 -16.40 33.62
CA ASN A 10 24.28 -16.89 33.03
C ASN A 10 24.10 -16.30 31.62
N GLN A 11 24.13 -17.13 30.59
CA GLN A 11 23.71 -16.74 29.26
C GLN A 11 22.22 -16.43 29.32
N SER A 12 21.91 -15.13 29.28
CA SER A 12 20.57 -14.62 29.16
C SER A 12 19.93 -15.22 27.89
N SER A 13 18.83 -15.91 28.08
CA SER A 13 17.90 -16.38 27.06
C SER A 13 17.62 -15.21 26.08
N THR A 14 18.17 -15.29 24.88
CA THR A 14 17.74 -14.46 23.76
C THR A 14 16.28 -14.84 23.47
N SER A 15 15.36 -14.04 23.99
CA SER A 15 13.99 -14.05 23.53
C SER A 15 14.02 -13.90 22.02
N ASN A 16 13.44 -14.83 21.29
CA ASN A 16 13.18 -14.73 19.84
C ASN A 16 12.27 -13.52 19.61
N GLN A 17 12.84 -12.32 19.60
CA GLN A 17 12.11 -11.12 19.19
C GLN A 17 11.87 -11.22 17.69
N SER A 18 10.60 -11.45 17.33
CA SER A 18 10.19 -11.35 15.93
C SER A 18 10.35 -9.89 15.49
N ASN A 19 10.94 -9.69 14.29
CA ASN A 19 10.96 -8.38 13.64
C ASN A 19 9.72 -8.27 12.74
N PRO A 20 8.62 -7.70 13.20
CA PRO A 20 7.38 -7.63 12.44
C PRO A 20 7.52 -6.69 11.24
N ILE A 21 6.73 -6.93 10.21
CA ILE A 21 6.59 -6.04 9.06
C ILE A 21 5.58 -4.95 9.44
N GLY A 22 6.02 -3.68 9.42
CA GLY A 22 5.14 -2.53 9.60
C GLY A 22 4.34 -2.26 8.31
N VAL A 23 3.05 -2.02 8.44
CA VAL A 23 2.17 -1.63 7.33
C VAL A 23 1.45 -0.34 7.72
N PHE A 24 1.68 0.72 6.99
CA PHE A 24 1.10 2.03 7.23
C PHE A 24 0.08 2.41 6.16
N ASP A 25 -1.07 2.88 6.60
CA ASP A 25 -2.06 3.54 5.74
C ASP A 25 -2.63 4.80 6.43
N SER A 26 -3.18 5.71 5.63
CA SER A 26 -3.87 6.90 6.14
C SER A 26 -5.22 6.62 6.80
N GLY A 27 -5.70 5.38 6.73
CA GLY A 27 -7.00 4.96 7.24
C GLY A 27 -7.17 3.45 7.23
N SER A 28 -8.32 2.97 6.75
CA SER A 28 -8.65 1.54 6.68
C SER A 28 -8.35 0.88 5.33
N GLY A 29 -8.17 1.66 4.25
CA GLY A 29 -7.99 1.11 2.90
C GLY A 29 -6.78 0.18 2.76
N GLY A 30 -5.70 0.46 3.48
CA GLY A 30 -4.48 -0.36 3.51
C GLY A 30 -4.66 -1.78 4.05
N LEU A 31 -5.79 -2.07 4.71
CA LEU A 31 -6.16 -3.44 5.11
C LEU A 31 -6.30 -4.37 3.90
N THR A 32 -6.69 -3.86 2.73
CA THR A 32 -6.72 -4.64 1.49
C THR A 32 -5.32 -5.16 1.11
N VAL A 33 -4.32 -4.32 1.28
CA VAL A 33 -2.90 -4.67 1.05
C VAL A 33 -2.41 -5.60 2.14
N LEU A 34 -2.68 -5.29 3.42
CA LEU A 34 -2.31 -6.14 4.56
C LEU A 34 -2.86 -7.56 4.39
N HIS A 35 -4.11 -7.72 4.01
CA HIS A 35 -4.72 -9.04 3.78
C HIS A 35 -3.97 -9.86 2.72
N ALA A 36 -3.61 -9.23 1.61
CA ALA A 36 -2.81 -9.90 0.58
C ALA A 36 -1.39 -10.26 1.08
N LEU A 37 -0.77 -9.40 1.90
CA LEU A 37 0.53 -9.68 2.52
C LEU A 37 0.44 -10.87 3.47
N GLN A 38 -0.58 -10.94 4.33
CA GLN A 38 -0.81 -12.07 5.26
C GLN A 38 -1.01 -13.39 4.51
N ALA A 39 -1.78 -13.38 3.43
CA ALA A 39 -2.01 -14.57 2.60
C ALA A 39 -0.72 -15.06 1.92
N THR A 40 0.15 -14.13 1.50
CA THR A 40 1.40 -14.45 0.76
C THR A 40 2.57 -14.77 1.70
N LEU A 41 2.57 -14.20 2.91
CA LEU A 41 3.62 -14.31 3.94
C LEU A 41 3.02 -14.77 5.28
N PRO A 42 2.41 -15.97 5.34
CA PRO A 42 1.60 -16.41 6.47
C PRO A 42 2.40 -16.58 7.76
N THR A 43 3.71 -16.80 7.68
CA THR A 43 4.60 -17.00 8.83
C THR A 43 5.21 -15.70 9.38
N HIS A 44 4.86 -14.54 8.82
CA HIS A 44 5.39 -13.25 9.28
C HIS A 44 4.41 -12.56 10.23
N ASP A 45 4.97 -11.89 11.25
CA ASP A 45 4.22 -10.97 12.11
C ASP A 45 4.06 -9.61 11.43
N PHE A 46 2.91 -8.96 11.64
CA PHE A 46 2.62 -7.64 11.09
C PHE A 46 2.21 -6.66 12.19
N LEU A 47 2.61 -5.40 12.01
CA LEU A 47 2.04 -4.26 12.74
C LEU A 47 1.37 -3.33 11.73
N TYR A 48 0.06 -3.21 11.83
CA TYR A 48 -0.70 -2.25 11.01
C TYR A 48 -0.90 -0.95 11.78
N PHE A 49 -0.63 0.18 11.15
CA PHE A 49 -0.97 1.49 11.68
C PHE A 49 -1.82 2.27 10.69
N GLY A 50 -3.07 2.58 11.09
CA GLY A 50 -4.00 3.42 10.36
C GLY A 50 -4.11 4.81 10.99
N ASP A 51 -3.74 5.86 10.25
CA ASP A 51 -3.80 7.25 10.71
C ASP A 51 -5.19 7.86 10.47
N HIS A 52 -6.20 7.29 11.13
CA HIS A 52 -7.60 7.64 10.95
C HIS A 52 -7.92 9.08 11.43
N GLN A 53 -7.18 9.60 12.40
CA GLN A 53 -7.38 10.97 12.92
C GLN A 53 -7.11 12.01 11.82
N HIS A 54 -6.16 11.75 10.94
CA HIS A 54 -5.76 12.71 9.93
C HIS A 54 -6.28 12.35 8.52
N ALA A 55 -7.07 11.27 8.40
CA ALA A 55 -7.70 10.90 7.12
C ALA A 55 -8.67 12.01 6.64
N PRO A 56 -8.87 12.16 5.32
CA PRO A 56 -8.20 11.48 4.22
C PRO A 56 -6.93 12.24 3.75
N TYR A 57 -5.85 11.53 3.47
CA TYR A 57 -4.60 12.14 2.97
C TYR A 57 -4.72 12.71 1.54
N GLY A 58 -5.71 12.25 0.79
CA GLY A 58 -5.94 12.66 -0.59
C GLY A 58 -6.24 14.14 -0.79
N GLU A 59 -6.68 14.84 0.25
CA GLU A 59 -7.00 16.28 0.24
C GLU A 59 -5.89 17.17 0.82
N LYS A 60 -4.88 16.56 1.46
CA LYS A 60 -3.82 17.30 2.19
C LYS A 60 -2.71 17.80 1.26
N THR A 61 -1.93 18.74 1.78
CA THR A 61 -0.73 19.26 1.12
C THR A 61 0.44 18.27 1.19
N GLY A 62 1.41 18.44 0.31
CA GLY A 62 2.61 17.59 0.31
C GLY A 62 3.39 17.61 1.63
N PRO A 63 3.68 18.78 2.22
CA PRO A 63 4.35 18.86 3.53
C PRO A 63 3.58 18.18 4.66
N GLU A 64 2.25 18.32 4.73
CA GLU A 64 1.43 17.65 5.73
C GLU A 64 1.52 16.12 5.57
N VAL A 65 1.32 15.60 4.34
CA VAL A 65 1.43 14.16 4.06
C VAL A 65 2.82 13.63 4.44
N TYR A 66 3.87 14.38 4.11
CA TYR A 66 5.24 13.98 4.46
C TYR A 66 5.44 13.84 5.97
N GLU A 67 5.06 14.87 6.73
CA GLU A 67 5.30 14.88 8.18
C GLU A 67 4.48 13.80 8.90
N MET A 68 3.20 13.66 8.58
CA MET A 68 2.37 12.59 9.15
C MET A 68 2.90 11.19 8.80
N THR A 69 3.34 10.98 7.55
CA THR A 69 3.94 9.70 7.14
C THR A 69 5.24 9.44 7.88
N ARG A 70 6.08 10.46 8.08
CA ARG A 70 7.34 10.35 8.81
C ARG A 70 7.09 9.91 10.27
N GLN A 71 6.14 10.53 10.95
CA GLN A 71 5.77 10.20 12.33
C GLN A 71 5.24 8.76 12.43
N ALA A 72 4.38 8.36 11.51
CA ALA A 72 3.84 7.00 11.45
C ALA A 72 4.94 5.94 11.23
N VAL A 73 5.88 6.20 10.32
CA VAL A 73 7.02 5.31 10.07
C VAL A 73 7.93 5.24 11.28
N GLN A 74 8.20 6.38 11.93
CA GLN A 74 8.97 6.43 13.17
C GLN A 74 8.32 5.58 14.24
N PHE A 75 7.02 5.75 14.47
CA PHE A 75 6.26 4.93 15.42
C PHE A 75 6.42 3.43 15.15
N LEU A 76 6.23 2.97 13.91
CA LEU A 76 6.40 1.56 13.56
C LEU A 76 7.83 1.06 13.78
N PHE A 77 8.84 1.89 13.52
CA PHE A 77 10.22 1.56 13.82
C PHE A 77 10.48 1.43 15.32
N ASP A 78 9.87 2.28 16.13
CA ASP A 78 9.97 2.25 17.60
C ASP A 78 9.24 1.02 18.18
N GLN A 79 8.23 0.50 17.48
CA GLN A 79 7.57 -0.77 17.79
C GLN A 79 8.36 -2.02 17.34
N GLY A 80 9.60 -1.86 16.85
CA GLY A 80 10.49 -2.97 16.51
C GLY A 80 10.48 -3.40 15.04
N CYS A 81 9.74 -2.73 14.17
CA CYS A 81 9.81 -3.00 12.73
C CYS A 81 11.19 -2.61 12.17
N ASN A 82 11.76 -3.45 11.32
CA ASN A 82 12.92 -3.09 10.50
C ASN A 82 12.53 -2.75 9.06
N LEU A 83 11.34 -3.14 8.67
CA LEU A 83 10.75 -2.88 7.37
C LEU A 83 9.34 -2.30 7.54
N VAL A 84 9.08 -1.18 6.88
CA VAL A 84 7.74 -0.55 6.82
C VAL A 84 7.27 -0.44 5.38
N ILE A 85 6.04 -0.88 5.14
CA ILE A 85 5.35 -0.77 3.86
C ILE A 85 4.36 0.40 3.93
N LEU A 86 4.53 1.41 3.08
CA LEU A 86 3.54 2.45 2.88
C LEU A 86 2.44 1.91 1.97
N ALA A 87 1.37 1.39 2.55
CA ALA A 87 0.22 0.91 1.80
C ALA A 87 -0.57 2.06 1.16
N CYS A 88 -0.63 3.24 1.83
CA CYS A 88 -1.26 4.42 1.29
C CYS A 88 -0.57 4.93 0.01
N ASN A 89 -1.31 5.02 -1.09
CA ASN A 89 -0.80 5.54 -2.36
C ASN A 89 -0.36 6.99 -2.25
N THR A 90 -1.13 7.82 -1.56
CA THR A 90 -0.82 9.24 -1.36
C THR A 90 0.49 9.39 -0.60
N ALA A 91 0.67 8.65 0.49
CA ALA A 91 1.91 8.64 1.25
C ALA A 91 3.10 8.12 0.42
N SER A 92 2.91 7.01 -0.31
CA SER A 92 3.93 6.45 -1.20
C SER A 92 4.35 7.42 -2.31
N ALA A 93 3.39 8.13 -2.90
CA ALA A 93 3.66 9.06 -3.99
C ALA A 93 4.38 10.34 -3.54
N ILE A 94 4.09 10.83 -2.34
CA ILE A 94 4.53 12.13 -1.85
C ILE A 94 5.73 12.02 -0.90
N ALA A 95 5.70 11.07 0.04
CA ALA A 95 6.65 11.03 1.13
C ALA A 95 7.80 10.03 0.94
N LEU A 96 7.56 8.90 0.26
CA LEU A 96 8.48 7.76 0.25
C LEU A 96 9.92 8.15 -0.15
N ARG A 97 10.08 8.80 -1.29
CA ARG A 97 11.43 9.14 -1.81
C ARG A 97 12.19 10.04 -0.85
N LYS A 98 11.53 11.06 -0.32
CA LYS A 98 12.13 12.00 0.61
C LYS A 98 12.49 11.31 1.94
N LEU A 99 11.61 10.43 2.44
CA LEU A 99 11.91 9.61 3.62
C LEU A 99 13.14 8.72 3.40
N GLN A 100 13.23 8.03 2.27
CA GLN A 100 14.34 7.13 1.97
C GLN A 100 15.67 7.85 1.74
N GLN A 101 15.67 9.03 1.13
CA GLN A 101 16.89 9.73 0.72
C GLN A 101 17.39 10.75 1.74
N GLU A 102 16.50 11.41 2.47
CA GLU A 102 16.86 12.52 3.35
C GLU A 102 16.77 12.15 4.84
N TRP A 103 15.73 11.45 5.26
CA TRP A 103 15.48 11.18 6.68
C TRP A 103 16.02 9.84 7.17
N LEU A 104 15.71 8.75 6.46
CA LEU A 104 16.08 7.40 6.88
C LEU A 104 17.58 7.17 7.06
N PRO A 105 18.47 7.70 6.20
CA PRO A 105 19.92 7.48 6.34
C PRO A 105 20.52 8.02 7.64
N SER A 106 19.93 9.10 8.17
CA SER A 106 20.37 9.70 9.44
C SER A 106 19.63 9.15 10.66
N TYR A 107 18.36 8.74 10.48
CA TYR A 107 17.53 8.26 11.60
C TYR A 107 17.74 6.77 11.89
N ALA A 108 17.69 5.93 10.87
CA ALA A 108 17.77 4.48 11.02
C ALA A 108 18.34 3.80 9.75
N PRO A 109 19.67 3.89 9.50
CA PRO A 109 20.29 3.49 8.23
C PRO A 109 20.15 2.00 7.90
N GLY A 110 19.96 1.14 8.92
CA GLY A 110 19.75 -0.30 8.75
C GLY A 110 18.32 -0.70 8.41
N LYS A 111 17.36 0.21 8.57
CA LYS A 111 15.94 -0.05 8.32
C LYS A 111 15.54 0.26 6.88
N ARG A 112 14.34 -0.18 6.48
CA ARG A 112 13.82 0.02 5.11
C ARG A 112 12.37 0.51 5.13
N ILE A 113 12.07 1.35 4.14
CA ILE A 113 10.71 1.80 3.84
C ILE A 113 10.44 1.46 2.38
N LEU A 114 9.36 0.74 2.10
CA LEU A 114 8.90 0.45 0.75
C LEU A 114 7.50 1.04 0.53
N GLY A 115 7.09 1.18 -0.70
CA GLY A 115 5.77 1.71 -1.02
C GLY A 115 5.08 0.92 -2.11
N VAL A 116 3.76 0.96 -2.12
CA VAL A 116 2.92 0.22 -3.07
C VAL A 116 2.98 0.75 -4.51
N LEU A 117 3.57 1.93 -4.72
CA LEU A 117 3.70 2.53 -6.05
C LEU A 117 4.70 1.77 -6.94
N VAL A 118 5.85 1.39 -6.37
CA VAL A 118 6.94 0.74 -7.13
C VAL A 118 6.48 -0.55 -7.83
N PRO A 119 5.86 -1.53 -7.14
CA PRO A 119 5.38 -2.75 -7.77
C PRO A 119 4.41 -2.51 -8.93
N MET A 120 3.54 -1.50 -8.81
CA MET A 120 2.61 -1.14 -9.87
C MET A 120 3.33 -0.58 -11.11
N VAL A 121 4.35 0.24 -10.91
CA VAL A 121 5.16 0.77 -12.02
C VAL A 121 5.95 -0.35 -12.70
N GLU A 122 6.51 -1.29 -11.94
CA GLU A 122 7.19 -2.47 -12.48
C GLU A 122 6.26 -3.31 -13.35
N THR A 123 5.05 -3.59 -12.84
CA THR A 123 4.03 -4.37 -13.57
C THR A 123 3.61 -3.68 -14.88
N ILE A 124 3.33 -2.38 -14.84
CA ILE A 124 2.86 -1.65 -16.03
C ILE A 124 3.96 -1.49 -17.08
N THR A 125 5.21 -1.37 -16.65
CA THR A 125 6.35 -1.12 -17.55
C THR A 125 7.10 -2.41 -17.93
N ASP A 126 6.74 -3.54 -17.33
CA ASP A 126 7.45 -4.83 -17.43
C ASP A 126 8.96 -4.68 -17.20
N ARG A 127 9.33 -3.81 -16.25
CA ARG A 127 10.73 -3.52 -15.91
C ARG A 127 10.92 -3.51 -14.39
N PRO A 128 11.80 -4.37 -13.87
CA PRO A 128 12.09 -4.40 -12.44
C PRO A 128 12.73 -3.08 -11.99
N TRP A 129 12.50 -2.70 -10.73
CA TRP A 129 13.09 -1.48 -10.16
C TRP A 129 14.60 -1.57 -10.02
N ILE A 130 15.10 -2.78 -9.68
CA ILE A 130 16.51 -3.03 -9.51
C ILE A 130 17.19 -3.11 -10.88
N LYS A 131 18.25 -2.30 -11.05
CA LYS A 131 19.07 -2.28 -12.28
C LYS A 131 18.22 -2.09 -13.55
N TRP A 132 17.15 -1.31 -13.44
CA TRP A 132 16.23 -1.09 -14.56
C TRP A 132 16.95 -0.51 -15.79
N GLU A 133 18.04 0.24 -15.60
CA GLU A 133 18.88 0.77 -16.68
C GLU A 133 19.56 -0.32 -17.52
N GLN A 134 19.78 -1.50 -16.92
CA GLN A 134 20.42 -2.67 -17.61
C GLN A 134 19.41 -3.50 -18.40
N HIS A 135 18.10 -3.29 -18.18
CA HIS A 135 17.05 -3.95 -18.94
C HIS A 135 16.78 -3.18 -20.23
N PRO A 136 16.62 -3.89 -21.39
CA PRO A 136 16.28 -3.24 -22.63
C PRO A 136 15.05 -2.37 -22.45
N GLN A 137 15.08 -1.17 -23.04
CA GLN A 137 13.93 -0.30 -23.05
C GLN A 137 12.82 -0.99 -23.83
N GLN A 138 11.76 -1.42 -23.16
CA GLN A 138 10.62 -1.97 -23.88
C GLN A 138 9.87 -0.83 -24.56
N TYR A 139 9.64 -0.98 -25.85
CA TYR A 139 8.83 -0.05 -26.64
C TYR A 139 7.34 -0.34 -26.40
N LEU A 140 6.93 -0.27 -25.12
CA LEU A 140 5.51 -0.37 -24.75
C LEU A 140 4.80 0.85 -25.30
N GLN A 141 3.92 0.62 -26.27
CA GLN A 141 3.03 1.63 -26.81
C GLN A 141 1.63 1.42 -26.26
N GLY A 142 0.91 2.50 -26.09
CA GLY A 142 -0.46 2.49 -25.59
C GLY A 142 -0.68 3.55 -24.53
N THR A 143 -1.80 3.45 -23.86
CA THR A 143 -2.23 4.40 -22.83
C THR A 143 -2.58 3.67 -21.55
N VAL A 144 -2.02 4.09 -20.42
CA VAL A 144 -2.46 3.64 -19.09
C VAL A 144 -3.34 4.73 -18.46
N GLY A 145 -4.53 4.34 -18.03
CA GLY A 145 -5.45 5.18 -17.25
C GLY A 145 -5.29 4.91 -15.76
N ILE A 146 -4.96 5.94 -14.98
CA ILE A 146 -4.75 5.82 -13.53
C ILE A 146 -5.84 6.56 -12.78
N PHE A 147 -6.58 5.84 -11.94
CA PHE A 147 -7.55 6.42 -11.01
C PHE A 147 -6.92 6.53 -9.62
N ALA A 148 -6.92 7.73 -9.04
CA ALA A 148 -6.26 7.97 -7.76
C ALA A 148 -6.89 9.14 -7.00
N THR A 149 -6.39 9.44 -5.80
CA THR A 149 -6.78 10.64 -5.04
C THR A 149 -6.25 11.92 -5.70
N LYS A 150 -6.84 13.07 -5.36
CA LYS A 150 -6.35 14.39 -5.85
C LYS A 150 -4.86 14.60 -5.57
N ALA A 151 -4.41 14.30 -4.34
CA ALA A 151 -3.01 14.49 -3.96
C ALA A 151 -2.06 13.58 -4.75
N THR A 152 -2.44 12.31 -4.97
CA THR A 152 -1.66 11.37 -5.79
C THR A 152 -1.54 11.84 -7.23
N VAL A 153 -2.65 12.26 -7.85
CA VAL A 153 -2.63 12.80 -9.24
C VAL A 153 -1.79 14.07 -9.32
N ARG A 154 -1.98 14.98 -8.37
CA ARG A 154 -1.23 16.25 -8.30
C ARG A 154 0.28 16.04 -8.14
N SER A 155 0.70 15.01 -7.43
CA SER A 155 2.13 14.67 -7.24
C SER A 155 2.83 14.30 -8.55
N LYS A 156 2.09 13.82 -9.55
CA LYS A 156 2.60 13.30 -10.83
C LYS A 156 3.58 12.13 -10.68
N THR A 157 3.72 11.54 -9.51
CA THR A 157 4.76 10.53 -9.23
C THR A 157 4.60 9.29 -10.13
N PHE A 158 3.38 8.77 -10.31
CA PHE A 158 3.14 7.68 -11.26
C PHE A 158 3.56 8.05 -12.69
N LEU A 159 3.15 9.22 -13.16
CA LEU A 159 3.52 9.72 -14.50
C LEU A 159 5.04 9.75 -14.67
N VAL A 160 5.75 10.35 -13.72
CA VAL A 160 7.22 10.50 -13.78
C VAL A 160 7.90 9.13 -13.76
N GLU A 161 7.50 8.23 -12.87
CA GLU A 161 8.17 6.94 -12.73
C GLU A 161 7.87 5.99 -13.89
N ILE A 162 6.67 6.03 -14.46
CA ILE A 162 6.34 5.26 -15.67
C ILE A 162 7.11 5.80 -16.87
N LYS A 163 7.11 7.12 -17.08
CA LYS A 163 7.80 7.73 -18.22
C LYS A 163 9.32 7.54 -18.23
N LYS A 164 9.95 7.42 -17.06
CA LYS A 164 11.37 7.06 -16.96
C LYS A 164 11.67 5.68 -17.53
N ARG A 165 10.75 4.72 -17.39
CA ARG A 165 10.94 3.30 -17.75
C ARG A 165 10.35 2.95 -19.11
N ALA A 166 9.23 3.55 -19.43
CA ALA A 166 8.49 3.36 -20.68
C ALA A 166 8.10 4.74 -21.28
N PRO A 167 9.06 5.47 -21.90
CA PRO A 167 8.83 6.84 -22.40
C PRO A 167 7.70 6.92 -23.43
N GLN A 168 7.47 5.84 -24.18
CA GLN A 168 6.46 5.77 -25.25
C GLN A 168 5.04 5.50 -24.71
N LEU A 169 4.93 5.02 -23.46
CA LEU A 169 3.64 4.73 -22.86
C LEU A 169 2.94 6.03 -22.45
N ASP A 170 1.76 6.28 -22.96
CA ASP A 170 0.96 7.43 -22.52
C ASP A 170 0.35 7.16 -21.15
N VAL A 171 0.37 8.20 -20.30
CA VAL A 171 -0.18 8.13 -18.94
C VAL A 171 -1.23 9.22 -18.79
N ILE A 172 -2.48 8.80 -18.60
CA ILE A 172 -3.59 9.69 -18.30
C ILE A 172 -4.10 9.40 -16.88
N GLN A 173 -4.41 10.45 -16.13
CA GLN A 173 -4.77 10.32 -14.72
C GLN A 173 -6.11 11.00 -14.43
N GLN A 174 -6.93 10.35 -13.62
CA GLN A 174 -8.21 10.87 -13.13
C GLN A 174 -8.19 10.90 -11.60
N ALA A 175 -8.41 12.09 -11.03
CA ALA A 175 -8.67 12.22 -9.61
C ALA A 175 -10.13 11.84 -9.30
N CYS A 176 -10.33 11.03 -8.26
CA CYS A 176 -11.64 10.54 -7.84
C CYS A 176 -11.89 10.90 -6.37
N PRO A 177 -12.18 12.17 -6.05
CA PRO A 177 -12.29 12.65 -4.67
C PRO A 177 -13.45 12.01 -3.90
N ASP A 178 -14.54 11.62 -4.58
CA ASP A 178 -15.76 11.16 -3.91
C ASP A 178 -15.77 9.67 -3.59
N LEU A 179 -14.87 8.86 -4.18
CA LEU A 179 -14.90 7.40 -4.02
C LEU A 179 -14.53 6.95 -2.59
N VAL A 180 -13.48 7.52 -2.00
CA VAL A 180 -13.08 7.18 -0.62
C VAL A 180 -14.16 7.55 0.37
N PRO A 181 -14.69 8.80 0.38
CA PRO A 181 -15.81 9.17 1.25
C PRO A 181 -17.07 8.31 1.05
N ALA A 182 -17.39 7.94 -0.19
CA ALA A 182 -18.56 7.10 -0.47
C ALA A 182 -18.40 5.69 0.13
N LEU A 183 -17.22 5.08 0.01
CA LEU A 183 -16.91 3.77 0.58
C LEU A 183 -16.93 3.81 2.12
N GLU A 184 -16.26 4.79 2.73
CA GLU A 184 -16.21 4.92 4.18
C GLU A 184 -17.59 5.24 4.80
N ALA A 185 -18.43 5.99 4.07
CA ALA A 185 -19.83 6.24 4.44
C ALA A 185 -20.77 5.07 4.12
N LYS A 186 -20.26 3.92 3.63
CA LYS A 186 -21.04 2.73 3.27
C LYS A 186 -22.19 3.06 2.31
N LYS A 187 -21.95 3.93 1.32
CA LYS A 187 -22.96 4.22 0.29
C LYS A 187 -23.31 2.96 -0.48
N ASP A 188 -24.54 2.90 -0.96
CA ASP A 188 -25.03 1.76 -1.75
C ASP A 188 -24.24 1.57 -3.06
N THR A 189 -24.31 0.35 -3.59
CA THR A 189 -23.60 -0.05 -4.81
C THR A 189 -24.01 0.81 -6.02
N ALA A 190 -25.26 1.21 -6.15
CA ALA A 190 -25.71 2.02 -7.28
C ALA A 190 -25.05 3.42 -7.26
N THR A 191 -24.90 4.01 -6.08
CA THR A 191 -24.19 5.28 -5.90
C THR A 191 -22.71 5.13 -6.27
N THR A 192 -22.03 4.11 -5.78
CA THR A 192 -20.61 3.89 -6.06
C THR A 192 -20.36 3.52 -7.53
N ASP A 193 -21.19 2.69 -8.14
CA ASP A 193 -21.13 2.33 -9.57
C ASP A 193 -21.31 3.58 -10.45
N SER A 194 -22.24 4.47 -10.10
CA SER A 194 -22.48 5.72 -10.82
C SER A 194 -21.28 6.68 -10.75
N LEU A 195 -20.66 6.80 -9.57
CA LEU A 195 -19.44 7.61 -9.40
C LEU A 195 -18.27 7.06 -10.24
N VAL A 196 -18.06 5.73 -10.20
CA VAL A 196 -17.01 5.07 -11.00
C VAL A 196 -17.25 5.27 -12.48
N GLU A 197 -18.49 5.06 -12.98
CA GLU A 197 -18.82 5.29 -14.39
C GLU A 197 -18.53 6.74 -14.78
N GLY A 198 -18.92 7.70 -13.95
CA GLY A 198 -18.64 9.12 -14.18
C GLY A 198 -17.14 9.41 -14.32
N TYR A 199 -16.31 8.84 -13.44
CA TYR A 199 -14.85 9.02 -13.51
C TYR A 199 -14.19 8.34 -14.71
N VAL A 200 -14.65 7.14 -15.10
CA VAL A 200 -14.15 6.46 -16.32
C VAL A 200 -14.48 7.29 -17.56
N ARG A 201 -15.69 7.82 -17.65
CA ARG A 201 -16.11 8.72 -18.73
C ARG A 201 -15.25 9.99 -18.77
N GLN A 202 -15.08 10.67 -17.64
CA GLN A 202 -14.23 11.87 -17.52
C GLN A 202 -12.79 11.61 -17.96
N LEU A 203 -12.20 10.45 -17.59
CA LEU A 203 -10.86 10.09 -18.00
C LEU A 203 -10.72 10.08 -19.53
N VAL A 204 -11.64 9.42 -20.22
CA VAL A 204 -11.63 9.26 -21.67
C VAL A 204 -11.88 10.61 -22.38
N GLU A 205 -12.96 11.30 -21.98
CA GLU A 205 -13.39 12.55 -22.61
C GLU A 205 -12.35 13.66 -22.46
N LYS A 206 -11.86 13.86 -21.22
CA LYS A 206 -10.87 14.93 -20.92
C LYS A 206 -9.56 14.76 -21.68
N ASN A 207 -9.11 13.53 -21.88
CA ASN A 207 -7.82 13.27 -22.53
C ASN A 207 -7.96 12.96 -24.03
N ASN A 208 -9.15 12.77 -24.55
CA ASN A 208 -9.40 12.26 -25.89
C ASN A 208 -8.55 11.02 -26.21
N LYS A 209 -8.37 10.15 -25.24
CA LYS A 209 -7.58 8.92 -25.29
C LYS A 209 -8.29 7.79 -24.59
N VAL A 210 -8.17 6.61 -25.15
CA VAL A 210 -8.73 5.38 -24.60
C VAL A 210 -7.62 4.56 -23.98
N PRO A 211 -7.70 4.22 -22.67
CA PRO A 211 -6.66 3.43 -22.03
C PRO A 211 -6.68 1.96 -22.47
N ASN A 212 -5.48 1.39 -22.68
CA ASN A 212 -5.27 -0.04 -22.90
C ASN A 212 -5.18 -0.81 -21.58
N TRP A 213 -4.83 -0.12 -20.50
CA TRP A 213 -4.78 -0.63 -19.12
C TRP A 213 -5.35 0.39 -18.16
N ILE A 214 -6.04 -0.09 -17.15
CA ILE A 214 -6.50 0.71 -16.01
C ILE A 214 -5.70 0.29 -14.77
N MET A 215 -5.24 1.29 -14.01
CA MET A 215 -4.57 1.09 -12.74
C MET A 215 -5.33 1.78 -11.61
N LEU A 216 -5.65 1.02 -10.55
CA LEU A 216 -6.30 1.53 -9.36
C LEU A 216 -5.25 1.99 -8.34
N GLY A 217 -4.98 3.29 -8.32
CA GLY A 217 -3.95 3.95 -7.53
C GLY A 217 -4.44 4.46 -6.16
N CYS A 218 -5.32 3.73 -5.52
CA CYS A 218 -5.78 3.97 -4.15
C CYS A 218 -6.12 2.63 -3.47
N THR A 219 -5.81 2.51 -2.19
CA THR A 219 -6.03 1.29 -1.40
C THR A 219 -7.50 0.92 -1.22
N HIS A 220 -8.41 1.87 -1.38
CA HIS A 220 -9.86 1.64 -1.33
C HIS A 220 -10.42 1.07 -2.64
N TYR A 221 -9.81 1.40 -3.78
CA TYR A 221 -10.39 1.10 -5.09
C TYR A 221 -10.41 -0.38 -5.49
N PRO A 222 -9.60 -1.29 -4.92
CA PRO A 222 -9.80 -2.72 -5.12
C PRO A 222 -11.20 -3.22 -4.76
N LEU A 223 -11.89 -2.58 -3.79
CA LEU A 223 -13.27 -2.87 -3.42
C LEU A 223 -14.29 -2.49 -4.52
N LEU A 224 -13.90 -1.60 -5.43
CA LEU A 224 -14.71 -1.14 -6.56
C LEU A 224 -14.26 -1.77 -7.89
N LYS A 225 -13.44 -2.83 -7.85
CA LYS A 225 -12.91 -3.45 -9.07
C LYS A 225 -14.01 -3.83 -10.05
N ASP A 226 -15.08 -4.48 -9.58
CA ASP A 226 -16.22 -4.88 -10.42
C ASP A 226 -16.94 -3.67 -11.02
N ALA A 227 -17.07 -2.56 -10.29
CA ALA A 227 -17.63 -1.32 -10.79
C ALA A 227 -16.76 -0.72 -11.90
N PHE A 228 -15.43 -0.72 -11.72
CA PHE A 228 -14.51 -0.29 -12.77
C PHE A 228 -14.53 -1.20 -13.99
N GLU A 229 -14.64 -2.53 -13.82
CA GLU A 229 -14.77 -3.49 -14.93
C GLU A 229 -16.05 -3.24 -15.74
N LYS A 230 -17.19 -3.08 -15.08
CA LYS A 230 -18.47 -2.75 -15.71
C LYS A 230 -18.40 -1.42 -16.47
N ALA A 231 -17.88 -0.37 -15.83
CA ALA A 231 -17.74 0.96 -16.43
C ALA A 231 -16.78 0.95 -17.62
N ALA A 232 -15.65 0.26 -17.50
CA ALA A 232 -14.68 0.10 -18.58
C ALA A 232 -15.28 -0.68 -19.76
N ALA A 233 -15.99 -1.78 -19.51
CA ALA A 233 -16.66 -2.54 -20.55
C ALA A 233 -17.69 -1.68 -21.30
N LYS A 234 -18.50 -0.90 -20.58
CA LYS A 234 -19.53 -0.02 -21.13
C LYS A 234 -18.96 1.15 -21.94
N ILE A 235 -17.91 1.79 -21.47
CA ILE A 235 -17.39 3.05 -22.05
C ILE A 235 -16.25 2.77 -23.03
N ILE A 236 -15.28 1.94 -22.62
CA ILE A 236 -14.05 1.67 -23.36
C ILE A 236 -14.24 0.48 -24.29
N GLY A 237 -14.89 -0.59 -23.82
CA GLY A 237 -15.18 -1.79 -24.60
C GLY A 237 -15.98 -1.51 -25.86
N ASN A 238 -16.94 -0.58 -25.81
CA ASN A 238 -17.69 -0.11 -26.98
C ASN A 238 -16.80 0.58 -28.05
N ILE A 239 -15.66 1.15 -27.63
CA ILE A 239 -14.72 1.83 -28.52
C ILE A 239 -13.67 0.85 -29.08
N MET A 240 -13.15 -0.04 -28.22
CA MET A 240 -12.04 -0.93 -28.55
C MET A 240 -12.48 -2.33 -29.02
N GLY A 241 -13.74 -2.70 -28.80
CA GLY A 241 -14.26 -4.06 -29.10
C GLY A 241 -13.74 -5.16 -28.17
N GLN A 242 -13.03 -4.80 -27.11
CA GLN A 242 -12.45 -5.75 -26.14
C GLN A 242 -12.41 -5.15 -24.73
N GLY A 243 -12.31 -6.02 -23.71
CA GLY A 243 -12.16 -5.61 -22.32
C GLY A 243 -10.79 -4.97 -22.07
N VAL A 244 -10.74 -4.13 -21.04
CA VAL A 244 -9.51 -3.45 -20.60
C VAL A 244 -9.02 -4.07 -19.29
N PRO A 245 -7.78 -4.57 -19.20
CA PRO A 245 -7.23 -5.12 -17.97
C PRO A 245 -7.18 -4.06 -16.85
N ILE A 246 -7.64 -4.46 -15.66
CA ILE A 246 -7.60 -3.61 -14.46
C ILE A 246 -6.57 -4.15 -13.49
N LEU A 247 -5.54 -3.35 -13.21
CA LEU A 247 -4.48 -3.68 -12.28
C LEU A 247 -4.83 -3.19 -10.88
N CYS A 248 -4.85 -4.12 -9.93
CA CYS A 248 -5.10 -3.87 -8.51
C CYS A 248 -3.85 -4.13 -7.69
N GLN A 249 -3.61 -3.29 -6.69
CA GLN A 249 -2.36 -3.30 -5.93
C GLN A 249 -2.15 -4.50 -5.00
N PRO A 250 -3.16 -5.03 -4.29
CA PRO A 250 -2.90 -5.94 -3.17
C PRO A 250 -2.02 -7.14 -3.51
N SER A 251 -2.39 -7.94 -4.51
CA SER A 251 -1.61 -9.12 -4.93
C SER A 251 -0.25 -8.75 -5.50
N ILE A 252 -0.20 -7.74 -6.37
CA ILE A 252 1.04 -7.25 -7.00
C ILE A 252 2.06 -6.83 -5.94
N CYS A 253 1.60 -6.09 -4.93
CA CYS A 253 2.47 -5.64 -3.83
C CYS A 253 2.92 -6.80 -2.94
N ALA A 254 2.05 -7.78 -2.69
CA ALA A 254 2.37 -8.94 -1.89
C ALA A 254 3.43 -9.83 -2.56
N ASP A 255 3.28 -10.11 -3.85
CA ASP A 255 4.25 -10.89 -4.63
C ASP A 255 5.61 -10.17 -4.72
N SER A 256 5.60 -8.85 -4.97
CA SER A 256 6.81 -8.03 -4.99
C SER A 256 7.53 -8.03 -3.64
N LEU A 257 6.78 -7.92 -2.52
CA LEU A 257 7.38 -7.98 -1.18
C LEU A 257 7.98 -9.35 -0.90
N LYS A 258 7.31 -10.45 -1.26
CA LYS A 258 7.83 -11.80 -1.12
C LYS A 258 9.18 -11.98 -1.83
N ASP A 259 9.29 -11.47 -3.05
CA ASP A 259 10.55 -11.51 -3.81
C ASP A 259 11.61 -10.59 -3.23
N TYR A 260 11.23 -9.46 -2.67
CA TYR A 260 12.14 -8.57 -1.97
C TYR A 260 12.74 -9.24 -0.73
N LEU A 261 11.92 -9.88 0.09
CA LEU A 261 12.35 -10.54 1.33
C LEU A 261 13.27 -11.75 1.07
N LYS A 262 13.10 -12.48 -0.04
CA LYS A 262 14.06 -13.53 -0.44
C LYS A 262 15.50 -13.00 -0.59
N ARG A 263 15.64 -11.74 -0.98
CA ARG A 263 16.95 -11.07 -1.18
C ARG A 263 17.41 -10.31 0.07
N HIS A 264 16.53 -10.09 1.04
CA HIS A 264 16.75 -9.31 2.26
C HIS A 264 16.17 -10.02 3.49
N PRO A 265 16.63 -11.27 3.77
CA PRO A 265 16.09 -12.05 4.89
C PRO A 265 16.41 -11.43 6.26
N GLU A 266 17.38 -10.52 6.33
CA GLU A 266 17.78 -9.82 7.54
C GLU A 266 16.74 -8.81 8.06
N LEU A 267 15.76 -8.43 7.23
CA LEU A 267 14.78 -7.38 7.59
C LEU A 267 13.63 -7.89 8.44
N THR A 268 13.34 -9.17 8.38
CA THR A 268 12.20 -9.78 9.07
C THR A 268 12.60 -11.11 9.70
N THR A 269 11.79 -11.60 10.63
CA THR A 269 11.95 -12.92 11.20
C THR A 269 10.66 -13.71 10.96
N GLU A 270 10.78 -14.87 10.33
CA GLU A 270 9.67 -15.82 10.25
C GLU A 270 9.42 -16.41 11.63
N THR A 271 8.15 -16.54 11.99
CA THR A 271 7.81 -17.20 13.25
C THR A 271 7.80 -18.71 13.09
N THR A 272 8.02 -19.43 14.18
CA THR A 272 7.86 -20.89 14.22
C THR A 272 6.39 -21.33 14.27
N ARG A 273 5.46 -20.38 14.36
CA ARG A 273 4.02 -20.62 14.31
C ARG A 273 3.57 -20.87 12.87
N SER A 274 2.52 -21.65 12.72
CA SER A 274 1.90 -21.89 11.40
C SER A 274 1.30 -20.61 10.79
N GLN A 275 0.97 -19.62 11.65
CA GLN A 275 0.46 -18.32 11.27
C GLN A 275 1.08 -17.21 12.11
N GLY A 276 1.50 -16.12 11.48
CA GLY A 276 1.97 -14.91 12.13
C GLY A 276 0.86 -14.15 12.84
N LYS A 277 1.24 -13.31 13.80
CA LYS A 277 0.33 -12.43 14.55
C LYS A 277 0.27 -11.06 13.88
N THR A 278 -0.90 -10.44 13.89
CA THR A 278 -1.04 -9.04 13.51
C THR A 278 -1.51 -8.21 14.69
N THR A 279 -0.84 -7.08 14.91
CA THR A 279 -1.24 -6.07 15.90
C THR A 279 -1.69 -4.82 15.14
N TYR A 280 -2.81 -4.24 15.58
CA TYR A 280 -3.42 -3.09 14.92
C TYR A 280 -3.33 -1.85 15.79
N PHE A 281 -2.85 -0.75 15.22
CA PHE A 281 -2.77 0.57 15.84
C PHE A 281 -3.57 1.60 15.05
N THR A 282 -4.15 2.56 15.75
CA THR A 282 -4.87 3.67 15.15
C THR A 282 -4.62 4.97 15.92
N SER A 283 -4.51 6.09 15.21
CA SER A 283 -4.57 7.44 15.80
C SER A 283 -6.01 7.90 16.07
N GLY A 284 -7.02 7.23 15.51
CA GLY A 284 -8.42 7.52 15.66
C GLY A 284 -9.11 6.73 16.78
N ASN A 285 -10.41 6.89 16.89
CA ASN A 285 -11.21 6.11 17.85
C ASN A 285 -11.28 4.63 17.45
N SER A 286 -10.76 3.74 18.29
CA SER A 286 -10.64 2.31 18.01
C SER A 286 -11.97 1.61 17.74
N ALA A 287 -13.05 1.97 18.44
CA ALA A 287 -14.38 1.38 18.24
C ALA A 287 -14.99 1.72 16.86
N HIS A 288 -14.73 2.93 16.36
CA HIS A 288 -15.13 3.34 15.01
C HIS A 288 -14.35 2.57 13.93
N VAL A 289 -13.07 2.37 14.16
CA VAL A 289 -12.18 1.67 13.22
C VAL A 289 -12.54 0.19 13.13
N GLU A 290 -12.84 -0.48 14.24
CA GLU A 290 -13.29 -1.87 14.25
C GLU A 290 -14.53 -2.09 13.36
N SER A 291 -15.50 -1.19 13.41
CA SER A 291 -16.71 -1.28 12.58
C SER A 291 -16.46 -1.06 11.08
N ALA A 292 -15.38 -0.35 10.72
CA ALA A 292 -14.98 -0.13 9.34
C ALA A 292 -14.16 -1.30 8.77
N THR A 293 -13.50 -2.07 9.61
CA THR A 293 -12.59 -3.16 9.20
C THR A 293 -13.30 -4.25 8.40
N ASP A 294 -14.56 -4.55 8.72
CA ASP A 294 -15.37 -5.58 8.04
C ASP A 294 -15.56 -5.31 6.54
N ILE A 295 -15.50 -4.04 6.12
CA ILE A 295 -15.63 -3.67 4.70
C ILE A 295 -14.37 -4.03 3.92
N PHE A 296 -13.20 -3.82 4.54
CA PHE A 296 -11.90 -3.95 3.87
C PHE A 296 -11.32 -5.36 3.95
N CYS A 297 -11.81 -6.16 4.89
CA CYS A 297 -11.39 -7.55 5.10
C CYS A 297 -12.60 -8.44 5.41
N PRO A 298 -13.51 -8.67 4.44
CA PRO A 298 -14.63 -9.58 4.65
C PRO A 298 -14.10 -10.99 4.86
N GLY A 299 -14.20 -11.50 6.10
CA GLY A 299 -13.76 -12.86 6.45
C GLY A 299 -12.72 -12.97 7.56
N ILE A 300 -12.16 -11.89 8.07
CA ILE A 300 -11.54 -11.89 9.38
C ILE A 300 -12.69 -11.97 10.38
N LYS A 301 -13.15 -13.23 10.63
CA LYS A 301 -14.15 -13.46 11.66
C LYS A 301 -13.60 -12.95 12.99
N SER A 302 -14.42 -12.23 13.71
CA SER A 302 -14.19 -11.77 15.08
C SER A 302 -13.74 -12.89 16.06
N SER A 303 -13.83 -14.17 15.69
CA SER A 303 -13.34 -15.32 16.44
C SER A 303 -11.81 -15.51 16.41
N GLU A 304 -11.12 -15.03 15.37
CA GLU A 304 -9.64 -14.98 15.32
C GLU A 304 -9.12 -13.59 15.70
N ALA A 305 -9.92 -12.56 15.54
CA ALA A 305 -9.68 -11.19 16.00
C ALA A 305 -9.90 -11.01 17.51
N SER A 306 -10.32 -12.06 18.26
CA SER A 306 -10.60 -11.94 19.70
C SER A 306 -9.38 -11.63 20.57
N SER A 307 -8.17 -11.60 20.00
CA SER A 307 -6.95 -11.15 20.68
C SER A 307 -6.34 -9.86 20.11
N SER A 308 -6.83 -9.33 18.99
CA SER A 308 -6.27 -8.13 18.34
C SER A 308 -7.27 -6.98 18.39
N LYS A 309 -7.46 -6.42 19.57
CA LYS A 309 -8.12 -5.11 19.69
C LYS A 309 -7.23 -4.04 19.06
N TRP A 310 -7.84 -3.12 18.33
CA TRP A 310 -7.18 -1.91 17.90
C TRP A 310 -6.65 -1.14 19.10
N GLN A 311 -5.37 -0.78 19.06
CA GLN A 311 -4.73 0.02 20.10
C GLN A 311 -4.73 1.48 19.63
N GLN A 312 -5.45 2.34 20.34
CA GLN A 312 -5.40 3.77 20.11
C GLN A 312 -4.08 4.31 20.63
N ILE A 313 -3.39 5.09 19.82
CA ILE A 313 -2.20 5.85 20.21
C ILE A 313 -2.56 7.32 20.30
N GLU A 314 -1.99 8.01 21.30
CA GLU A 314 -2.15 9.47 21.50
C GLU A 314 -1.24 10.27 20.56
#